data_dd42a571740a66b375756917d1bcbd7b
#
_entry.id   dd42a571740a66b375756917d1bcbd7b
#
_cell.length_a   1.000
_cell.length_b   1.000
_cell.length_c   1.000
_cell.angle_alpha   90.00
_cell.angle_beta   90.00
_cell.angle_gamma   90.00
#
_symmetry.space_group_name_H-M   'P 1'
#
loop_
_entity.id
_entity.type
_entity.pdbx_description
1 polymer ?
#
loop_
_entity_poly.entity_id
_entity_poly.type
_entity_poly.pdbx_seq_one_letter_code
_entity_poly.pdbx_strand_id
1 'polypeptide(L)'
;MPIKGLSETRRFSRGGKIRLGEKKVSQAGKEYPAKLDHFLFDPIDPNMLPVFENLFGPAPKELPVAFPSEDRELVFPQYYKCYGASGLLCKGDGETAMRRDKDSADLFEIDCPGPANCEYAVARGIGGRPGCKQVANLQLFLPDLPTMQVWQIDTSSYNSIVNINSQFDILQAVSGRISFVPVTLRLSPRQATNPENGKPVNIYVLDLMIGVGLRQIGQLKPLLAYAGAEVPAPTEALPDDLYPRSQCLPAPDAAPVAVDDE
;
A
#
# COMPACT_ATOMS: atom_id res chain seq x y z
N MET A 1 -0.61 31.77 -20.97
CA MET A 1 -0.72 32.07 -19.53
C MET A 1 -1.20 30.83 -18.82
N PRO A 2 -0.65 30.45 -17.66
CA PRO A 2 -1.13 29.30 -16.92
C PRO A 2 -2.55 29.56 -16.36
N ILE A 3 -3.36 28.54 -16.31
CA ILE A 3 -4.70 28.58 -15.70
C ILE A 3 -4.49 28.42 -14.19
N LYS A 4 -4.90 29.40 -13.38
CA LYS A 4 -4.80 29.35 -11.92
C LYS A 4 -5.53 28.12 -11.36
N GLY A 5 -4.90 27.42 -10.42
CA GLY A 5 -5.44 26.23 -9.78
C GLY A 5 -5.35 24.95 -10.62
N LEU A 6 -5.13 25.05 -11.95
CA LEU A 6 -4.97 23.87 -12.82
C LEU A 6 -3.51 23.64 -13.20
N SER A 7 -2.85 24.69 -13.67
CA SER A 7 -1.46 24.57 -14.15
C SER A 7 -0.44 24.30 -13.02
N GLU A 8 -0.84 24.48 -11.78
CA GLU A 8 -0.04 24.21 -10.57
C GLU A 8 -0.30 22.81 -9.99
N THR A 9 -1.38 22.16 -10.42
CA THR A 9 -1.75 20.81 -9.95
C THR A 9 -0.76 19.77 -10.47
N ARG A 10 -0.28 18.90 -9.58
CA ARG A 10 0.64 17.79 -9.89
C ARG A 10 0.02 16.48 -9.45
N ARG A 11 0.19 15.45 -10.27
CA ARG A 11 -0.24 14.08 -9.98
C ARG A 11 0.85 13.12 -10.38
N PHE A 12 1.00 12.04 -9.63
CA PHE A 12 1.77 10.92 -10.12
C PHE A 12 1.03 10.26 -11.29
N SER A 13 1.75 10.00 -12.38
CA SER A 13 1.25 9.10 -13.41
C SER A 13 1.14 7.70 -12.82
N ARG A 14 -0.06 7.12 -12.84
CA ARG A 14 -0.36 5.84 -12.22
C ARG A 14 -0.32 4.70 -13.22
N GLY A 15 0.45 3.66 -12.88
CA GLY A 15 0.52 2.42 -13.67
C GLY A 15 -0.53 1.40 -13.25
N GLY A 16 -0.76 1.28 -11.94
CA GLY A 16 -1.70 0.29 -11.39
C GLY A 16 -1.42 -0.06 -9.95
N LYS A 17 -1.94 -1.21 -9.54
CA LYS A 17 -1.65 -1.83 -8.24
C LYS A 17 -0.84 -3.11 -8.41
N ILE A 18 -0.07 -3.40 -7.38
CA ILE A 18 0.54 -4.71 -7.18
C ILE A 18 -0.11 -5.31 -5.94
N ARG A 19 -0.77 -6.44 -6.12
CA ARG A 19 -1.58 -7.07 -5.08
C ARG A 19 -0.81 -8.18 -4.38
N LEU A 20 -1.08 -8.35 -3.08
CA LEU A 20 -0.57 -9.42 -2.22
C LEU A 20 -1.65 -10.49 -1.94
N GLY A 21 -2.76 -10.42 -2.63
CA GLY A 21 -3.89 -11.32 -2.48
C GLY A 21 -4.85 -11.23 -3.66
N GLU A 22 -5.67 -12.25 -3.79
CA GLU A 22 -6.72 -12.36 -4.81
C GLU A 22 -8.05 -12.75 -4.19
N LYS A 23 -9.14 -12.55 -4.92
CA LYS A 23 -10.44 -13.10 -4.55
C LYS A 23 -10.56 -14.50 -5.13
N LYS A 24 -10.87 -15.49 -4.28
CA LYS A 24 -11.22 -16.85 -4.67
C LYS A 24 -12.69 -17.13 -4.39
N VAL A 25 -13.27 -17.99 -5.21
CA VAL A 25 -14.64 -18.47 -5.00
C VAL A 25 -14.58 -19.85 -4.36
N SER A 26 -15.27 -20.03 -3.24
CA SER A 26 -15.40 -21.34 -2.58
C SER A 26 -16.30 -22.28 -3.39
N GLN A 27 -16.26 -23.57 -3.08
CA GLN A 27 -17.16 -24.56 -3.70
C GLN A 27 -18.65 -24.23 -3.50
N ALA A 28 -18.97 -23.48 -2.45
CA ALA A 28 -20.32 -22.98 -2.16
C ALA A 28 -20.68 -21.65 -2.87
N GLY A 29 -19.84 -21.17 -3.82
CA GLY A 29 -20.07 -19.95 -4.56
C GLY A 29 -19.76 -18.66 -3.78
N LYS A 30 -19.24 -18.73 -2.56
CA LYS A 30 -18.92 -17.57 -1.73
C LYS A 30 -17.50 -17.07 -2.04
N GLU A 31 -17.36 -15.79 -2.34
CA GLU A 31 -16.06 -15.15 -2.50
C GLU A 31 -15.35 -15.00 -1.16
N TYR A 32 -14.04 -15.25 -1.15
CA TYR A 32 -13.18 -15.02 0.00
C TYR A 32 -11.81 -14.51 -0.43
N PRO A 33 -11.15 -13.68 0.38
CA PRO A 33 -9.81 -13.21 0.09
C PRO A 33 -8.78 -14.32 0.34
N ALA A 34 -7.91 -14.59 -0.63
CA ALA A 34 -6.78 -15.50 -0.51
C ALA A 34 -5.47 -14.72 -0.56
N LYS A 35 -4.57 -14.99 0.38
CA LYS A 35 -3.22 -14.42 0.36
C LYS A 35 -2.39 -15.13 -0.70
N LEU A 36 -1.57 -14.37 -1.42
CA LEU A 36 -0.62 -14.88 -2.39
C LEU A 36 0.79 -14.97 -1.79
N ASP A 37 1.59 -15.87 -2.35
CA ASP A 37 3.02 -15.99 -2.05
C ASP A 37 3.91 -15.28 -3.09
N HIS A 38 3.29 -14.51 -3.96
CA HIS A 38 3.90 -13.76 -5.05
C HIS A 38 3.15 -12.45 -5.29
N PHE A 39 3.75 -11.56 -6.06
CA PHE A 39 3.14 -10.30 -6.50
C PHE A 39 2.21 -10.55 -7.69
N LEU A 40 1.01 -10.01 -7.62
CA LEU A 40 0.04 -10.03 -8.71
C LEU A 40 -0.14 -8.61 -9.26
N PHE A 41 0.13 -8.42 -10.54
CA PHE A 41 -0.04 -7.11 -11.19
C PHE A 41 -1.49 -6.88 -11.59
N ASP A 42 -1.96 -5.67 -11.30
CA ASP A 42 -3.28 -5.16 -11.66
C ASP A 42 -3.09 -3.77 -12.31
N PRO A 43 -2.68 -3.75 -13.58
CA PRO A 43 -2.41 -2.52 -14.31
C PRO A 43 -3.71 -1.81 -14.71
N ILE A 44 -3.64 -0.47 -14.81
CA ILE A 44 -4.75 0.33 -15.36
C ILE A 44 -4.94 0.00 -16.85
N ASP A 45 -3.84 -0.19 -17.59
CA ASP A 45 -3.87 -0.68 -18.96
C ASP A 45 -3.65 -2.20 -18.98
N PRO A 46 -4.68 -3.02 -19.29
CA PRO A 46 -4.56 -4.47 -19.33
C PRO A 46 -3.52 -4.99 -20.34
N ASN A 47 -3.18 -4.21 -21.36
CA ASN A 47 -2.16 -4.58 -22.34
C ASN A 47 -0.75 -4.66 -21.73
N MET A 48 -0.57 -4.14 -20.54
CA MET A 48 0.70 -4.25 -19.81
C MET A 48 0.93 -5.62 -19.17
N LEU A 49 -0.11 -6.45 -18.98
CA LEU A 49 0.05 -7.77 -18.34
C LEU A 49 1.10 -8.67 -19.02
N PRO A 50 1.11 -8.83 -20.37
CA PRO A 50 2.15 -9.62 -21.02
C PRO A 50 3.56 -9.05 -20.84
N VAL A 51 3.70 -7.73 -20.70
CA VAL A 51 4.99 -7.07 -20.44
C VAL A 51 5.50 -7.46 -19.05
N PHE A 52 4.63 -7.48 -18.05
CA PHE A 52 4.98 -7.93 -16.68
C PHE A 52 5.39 -9.38 -16.65
N GLU A 53 4.61 -10.25 -17.27
CA GLU A 53 4.92 -11.69 -17.32
C GLU A 53 6.26 -11.97 -18.01
N ASN A 54 6.58 -11.20 -19.03
CA ASN A 54 7.86 -11.32 -19.74
C ASN A 54 9.04 -10.84 -18.90
N LEU A 55 8.88 -9.73 -18.16
CA LEU A 55 9.97 -9.13 -17.37
C LEU A 55 10.17 -9.81 -16.02
N PHE A 56 9.10 -10.16 -15.33
CA PHE A 56 9.13 -10.62 -13.94
C PHE A 56 8.68 -12.07 -13.76
N GLY A 57 8.15 -12.69 -14.81
CA GLY A 57 7.53 -14.01 -14.76
C GLY A 57 6.08 -13.99 -14.23
N PRO A 58 5.41 -15.16 -14.24
CA PRO A 58 3.99 -15.26 -13.91
C PRO A 58 3.69 -15.16 -12.39
N ALA A 59 4.68 -15.39 -11.54
CA ALA A 59 4.51 -15.40 -10.08
C ALA A 59 5.76 -14.85 -9.36
N PRO A 60 6.14 -13.58 -9.58
CA PRO A 60 7.36 -13.03 -9.02
C PRO A 60 7.25 -12.86 -7.50
N LYS A 61 8.32 -13.22 -6.79
CA LYS A 61 8.46 -13.03 -5.33
C LYS A 61 9.40 -11.87 -4.99
N GLU A 62 10.08 -11.37 -5.99
CA GLU A 62 11.02 -10.24 -5.91
C GLU A 62 10.76 -9.30 -7.08
N LEU A 63 10.85 -8.00 -6.80
CA LEU A 63 10.70 -6.95 -7.80
C LEU A 63 11.80 -5.92 -7.61
N PRO A 64 12.55 -5.56 -8.66
CA PRO A 64 13.38 -4.36 -8.63
C PRO A 64 12.46 -3.13 -8.56
N VAL A 65 12.71 -2.26 -7.57
CA VAL A 65 11.89 -1.08 -7.32
C VAL A 65 12.75 0.13 -7.01
N ALA A 66 12.19 1.31 -7.19
CA ALA A 66 12.73 2.58 -6.72
C ALA A 66 11.58 3.45 -6.20
N PHE A 67 11.90 4.43 -5.34
CA PHE A 67 10.87 5.28 -4.75
C PHE A 67 10.82 6.66 -5.40
N PRO A 68 9.63 7.27 -5.53
CA PRO A 68 9.46 8.52 -6.27
C PRO A 68 9.88 9.79 -5.50
N SER A 69 10.00 9.74 -4.19
CA SER A 69 10.24 10.91 -3.34
C SER A 69 11.12 10.59 -2.13
N GLU A 70 11.73 11.63 -1.54
CA GLU A 70 12.37 11.58 -0.22
C GLU A 70 11.35 11.63 0.91
N ASP A 71 10.17 12.20 0.65
CA ASP A 71 9.09 12.30 1.62
C ASP A 71 8.44 10.94 1.85
N ARG A 72 8.66 10.41 3.06
CA ARG A 72 8.14 9.09 3.46
C ARG A 72 6.62 9.05 3.54
N GLU A 73 5.98 10.18 3.85
CA GLU A 73 4.53 10.26 3.88
C GLU A 73 3.92 10.17 2.48
N LEU A 74 4.65 10.60 1.45
CA LEU A 74 4.25 10.41 0.06
C LEU A 74 4.57 9.01 -0.46
N VAL A 75 5.69 8.43 -0.03
CA VAL A 75 6.15 7.11 -0.51
C VAL A 75 5.42 5.99 0.20
N PHE A 76 5.18 6.14 1.49
CA PHE A 76 4.59 5.08 2.33
C PHE A 76 3.63 5.66 3.37
N PRO A 77 2.54 6.33 2.95
CA PRO A 77 1.53 6.84 3.86
C PRO A 77 0.90 5.69 4.66
N GLN A 78 0.76 5.90 5.97
CA GLN A 78 0.31 4.89 6.94
C GLN A 78 -0.79 5.50 7.80
N TYR A 79 -1.98 4.91 7.73
CA TYR A 79 -3.14 5.42 8.46
C TYR A 79 -4.01 4.30 9.01
N TYR A 80 -4.72 4.58 10.07
CA TYR A 80 -5.89 3.82 10.45
C TYR A 80 -7.05 4.16 9.51
N LYS A 81 -7.62 3.17 8.84
CA LYS A 81 -8.69 3.35 7.86
C LYS A 81 -9.89 2.47 8.20
N CYS A 82 -11.07 3.08 8.17
CA CYS A 82 -12.34 2.40 8.31
C CYS A 82 -13.11 2.52 6.99
N TYR A 83 -13.46 1.38 6.43
CA TYR A 83 -14.20 1.30 5.16
C TYR A 83 -15.64 0.86 5.42
N GLY A 84 -16.55 1.36 4.62
CA GLY A 84 -17.95 0.96 4.59
C GLY A 84 -18.39 0.60 3.17
N ALA A 85 -19.71 0.43 2.99
CA ALA A 85 -20.30 0.13 1.67
C ALA A 85 -20.00 1.23 0.63
N SER A 86 -19.88 2.47 0.99
CA SER A 86 -19.62 3.63 0.11
C SER A 86 -18.16 4.05 -0.01
N GLY A 87 -17.17 3.30 0.49
CA GLY A 87 -15.74 3.60 0.43
C GLY A 87 -15.15 3.92 1.79
N LEU A 88 -14.10 4.74 1.80
CA LEU A 88 -13.43 5.18 3.00
C LEU A 88 -14.35 6.08 3.82
N LEU A 89 -14.59 5.69 5.07
CA LEU A 89 -15.45 6.41 6.02
C LEU A 89 -14.67 7.26 7.01
N CYS A 90 -13.47 6.78 7.41
CA CYS A 90 -12.64 7.45 8.39
C CYS A 90 -11.17 7.10 8.12
N LYS A 91 -10.31 8.11 8.22
CA LYS A 91 -8.86 7.99 8.07
C LYS A 91 -8.19 8.82 9.14
N GLY A 92 -7.31 8.22 9.94
CA GLY A 92 -6.61 8.91 11.03
C GLY A 92 -5.23 8.32 11.29
N ASP A 93 -4.43 9.03 12.08
CA ASP A 93 -3.06 8.66 12.46
C ASP A 93 -2.97 8.04 13.87
N GLY A 94 -4.03 8.09 14.65
CA GLY A 94 -4.08 7.66 16.05
C GLY A 94 -4.24 8.83 17.02
N GLU A 95 -4.09 10.06 16.56
CA GLU A 95 -4.32 11.30 17.30
C GLU A 95 -5.51 12.05 16.72
N THR A 96 -5.52 12.27 15.41
CA THR A 96 -6.61 12.92 14.67
C THR A 96 -7.12 12.04 13.54
N ALA A 97 -8.34 12.28 13.11
CA ALA A 97 -8.92 11.59 11.96
C ALA A 97 -9.91 12.47 11.19
N MET A 98 -9.89 12.30 9.88
CA MET A 98 -10.96 12.81 9.00
C MET A 98 -12.03 11.74 8.86
N ARG A 99 -13.26 12.07 9.24
CA ARG A 99 -14.44 11.18 9.14
C ARG A 99 -15.46 11.77 8.18
N ARG A 100 -16.06 10.90 7.39
CA ARG A 100 -17.15 11.27 6.51
C ARG A 100 -18.48 11.28 7.30
N ASP A 101 -19.20 12.36 7.19
CA ASP A 101 -20.59 12.44 7.66
C ASP A 101 -21.48 11.49 6.85
N LYS A 102 -22.48 10.90 7.52
CA LYS A 102 -23.36 9.92 6.88
C LYS A 102 -24.35 10.56 5.91
N ASP A 103 -24.79 11.78 6.23
CA ASP A 103 -25.91 12.43 5.57
C ASP A 103 -25.42 13.42 4.49
N SER A 104 -24.42 14.25 4.80
CA SER A 104 -23.88 15.27 3.88
C SER A 104 -22.71 14.77 3.03
N ALA A 105 -22.10 13.65 3.40
CA ALA A 105 -20.84 13.15 2.84
C ALA A 105 -19.62 14.08 3.05
N ASP A 106 -19.76 15.14 3.82
CA ASP A 106 -18.69 16.06 4.17
C ASP A 106 -17.66 15.38 5.07
N LEU A 107 -16.43 15.87 5.01
CA LEU A 107 -15.35 15.42 5.87
C LEU A 107 -15.21 16.38 7.04
N PHE A 108 -15.15 15.84 8.25
CA PHE A 108 -14.88 16.61 9.47
C PHE A 108 -13.78 15.95 10.30
N GLU A 109 -13.03 16.79 10.99
CA GLU A 109 -11.94 16.35 11.85
C GLU A 109 -12.47 15.92 13.23
N ILE A 110 -11.91 14.84 13.76
CA ILE A 110 -12.21 14.30 15.08
C ILE A 110 -10.94 13.81 15.76
N ASP A 111 -10.99 13.63 17.08
CA ASP A 111 -9.97 12.90 17.82
C ASP A 111 -9.98 11.42 17.42
N CYS A 112 -8.80 10.84 17.22
CA CYS A 112 -8.63 9.44 16.86
C CYS A 112 -7.99 8.65 18.01
N PRO A 113 -8.79 7.97 18.85
CA PRO A 113 -8.26 7.20 19.98
C PRO A 113 -7.63 5.85 19.57
N GLY A 114 -7.48 5.62 18.29
CA GLY A 114 -7.06 4.34 17.72
C GLY A 114 -8.20 3.31 17.63
N PRO A 115 -8.01 2.21 16.87
CA PRO A 115 -9.08 1.26 16.56
C PRO A 115 -9.74 0.61 17.77
N ALA A 116 -8.94 0.23 18.78
CA ALA A 116 -9.43 -0.49 19.96
C ALA A 116 -10.32 0.37 20.88
N ASN A 117 -10.06 1.68 20.92
CA ASN A 117 -10.74 2.61 21.82
C ASN A 117 -11.81 3.46 21.10
N CYS A 118 -11.95 3.29 19.80
CA CYS A 118 -12.90 4.05 18.99
C CYS A 118 -14.25 3.33 18.92
N GLU A 119 -15.27 3.88 19.53
CA GLU A 119 -16.65 3.33 19.51
C GLU A 119 -17.16 3.12 18.08
N TYR A 120 -16.86 4.05 17.18
CA TYR A 120 -17.23 3.94 15.77
C TYR A 120 -16.57 2.75 15.08
N ALA A 121 -15.32 2.45 15.40
CA ALA A 121 -14.60 1.31 14.86
C ALA A 121 -15.08 -0.01 15.47
N VAL A 122 -15.36 -0.02 16.79
CA VAL A 122 -15.89 -1.18 17.51
C VAL A 122 -17.29 -1.54 17.01
N ALA A 123 -18.17 -0.56 16.82
CA ALA A 123 -19.54 -0.76 16.31
C ALA A 123 -19.56 -1.36 14.87
N ARG A 124 -18.49 -1.17 14.10
CA ARG A 124 -18.33 -1.72 12.75
C ARG A 124 -17.43 -2.95 12.70
N GLY A 125 -17.05 -3.45 13.85
CA GLY A 125 -16.20 -4.62 13.99
C GLY A 125 -16.95 -5.91 13.69
N ILE A 126 -16.19 -6.94 13.31
CA ILE A 126 -16.70 -8.27 13.05
C ILE A 126 -15.84 -9.27 13.82
N GLY A 127 -16.49 -10.20 14.51
CA GLY A 127 -15.78 -11.24 15.25
C GLY A 127 -14.87 -10.70 16.35
N GLY A 128 -15.27 -9.62 17.02
CA GLY A 128 -14.48 -8.98 18.08
C GLY A 128 -13.31 -8.12 17.61
N ARG A 129 -13.14 -7.95 16.29
CA ARG A 129 -12.10 -7.09 15.71
C ARG A 129 -12.70 -5.76 15.28
N PRO A 130 -12.04 -4.62 15.53
CA PRO A 130 -12.52 -3.31 15.08
C PRO A 130 -12.64 -3.24 13.55
N GLY A 131 -13.62 -2.49 13.05
CA GLY A 131 -13.79 -2.23 11.63
C GLY A 131 -12.74 -1.26 11.05
N CYS A 132 -11.94 -0.63 11.90
CA CYS A 132 -10.82 0.23 11.52
C CYS A 132 -9.51 -0.56 11.63
N LYS A 133 -8.64 -0.45 10.61
CA LYS A 133 -7.36 -1.16 10.52
C LYS A 133 -6.25 -0.22 10.11
N GLN A 134 -5.02 -0.54 10.50
CA GLN A 134 -3.83 0.05 9.90
C GLN A 134 -3.72 -0.35 8.44
N VAL A 135 -3.51 0.62 7.57
CA VAL A 135 -3.28 0.42 6.14
C VAL A 135 -2.15 1.32 5.70
N ALA A 136 -1.15 0.73 5.08
CA ALA A 136 -0.05 1.44 4.45
C ALA A 136 -0.10 1.24 2.93
N ASN A 137 0.22 2.31 2.20
CA ASN A 137 0.20 2.34 0.75
C ASN A 137 1.60 2.64 0.22
N LEU A 138 2.36 1.61 -0.18
CA LEU A 138 3.70 1.78 -0.71
C LEU A 138 3.63 2.24 -2.18
N GLN A 139 4.21 3.42 -2.46
CA GLN A 139 4.31 4.00 -3.79
C GLN A 139 5.71 3.73 -4.35
N LEU A 140 5.80 3.17 -5.54
CA LEU A 140 7.08 2.79 -6.13
C LEU A 140 7.07 2.90 -7.66
N PHE A 141 8.26 2.99 -8.24
CA PHE A 141 8.52 2.74 -9.66
C PHE A 141 8.99 1.31 -9.85
N LEU A 142 8.74 0.76 -11.02
CA LEU A 142 9.37 -0.46 -11.53
C LEU A 142 10.38 -0.04 -12.60
N PRO A 143 11.69 0.02 -12.28
CA PRO A 143 12.71 0.58 -13.17
C PRO A 143 12.86 -0.16 -14.51
N ASP A 144 12.52 -1.45 -14.53
CA ASP A 144 12.63 -2.28 -15.73
C ASP A 144 11.47 -2.07 -16.72
N LEU A 145 10.42 -1.34 -16.31
CA LEU A 145 9.34 -0.98 -17.22
C LEU A 145 9.73 0.19 -18.13
N PRO A 146 9.24 0.21 -19.37
CA PRO A 146 9.49 1.31 -20.30
C PRO A 146 8.73 2.59 -19.95
N THR A 147 8.06 2.64 -18.80
CA THR A 147 7.21 3.74 -18.37
C THR A 147 7.55 4.18 -16.95
N MET A 148 7.65 5.50 -16.73
CA MET A 148 7.85 6.10 -15.42
C MET A 148 6.51 6.32 -14.70
N GLN A 149 5.84 5.23 -14.36
CA GLN A 149 4.55 5.26 -13.68
C GLN A 149 4.69 4.75 -12.25
N VAL A 150 3.97 5.38 -11.33
CA VAL A 150 3.92 4.97 -9.94
C VAL A 150 2.95 3.79 -9.77
N TRP A 151 3.44 2.75 -9.12
CA TRP A 151 2.69 1.55 -8.72
C TRP A 151 2.43 1.59 -7.23
N GLN A 152 1.31 1.05 -6.82
CA GLN A 152 0.92 1.04 -5.41
C GLN A 152 0.75 -0.38 -4.89
N ILE A 153 1.33 -0.64 -3.71
CA ILE A 153 1.09 -1.86 -2.92
C ILE A 153 0.38 -1.46 -1.64
N ASP A 154 -0.77 -2.09 -1.37
CA ASP A 154 -1.49 -1.89 -0.12
C ASP A 154 -1.17 -3.03 0.84
N THR A 155 -0.84 -2.70 2.07
CA THR A 155 -0.62 -3.69 3.13
C THR A 155 -1.24 -3.25 4.45
N SER A 156 -1.84 -4.20 5.17
CA SER A 156 -2.28 -4.03 6.56
C SER A 156 -1.43 -4.85 7.54
N SER A 157 -0.39 -5.50 7.04
CA SER A 157 0.50 -6.32 7.85
C SER A 157 1.40 -5.46 8.71
N TYR A 158 1.28 -5.59 10.04
CA TYR A 158 2.16 -4.92 11.01
C TYR A 158 3.64 -5.18 10.69
N ASN A 159 4.01 -6.45 10.47
CA ASN A 159 5.40 -6.81 10.18
C ASN A 159 5.92 -6.17 8.89
N SER A 160 5.09 -6.11 7.84
CA SER A 160 5.48 -5.45 6.58
C SER A 160 5.70 -3.95 6.78
N ILE A 161 4.82 -3.29 7.55
CA ILE A 161 4.91 -1.86 7.83
C ILE A 161 6.20 -1.57 8.61
N VAL A 162 6.46 -2.31 9.68
CA VAL A 162 7.66 -2.14 10.51
C VAL A 162 8.94 -2.41 9.71
N ASN A 163 8.95 -3.48 8.90
CA ASN A 163 10.12 -3.82 8.10
C ASN A 163 10.45 -2.73 7.07
N ILE A 164 9.44 -2.26 6.32
CA ILE A 164 9.65 -1.21 5.30
C ILE A 164 10.17 0.08 5.95
N ASN A 165 9.59 0.52 7.07
CA ASN A 165 10.08 1.70 7.78
C ASN A 165 11.54 1.53 8.22
N SER A 166 11.87 0.39 8.83
CA SER A 166 13.23 0.08 9.28
C SER A 166 14.22 0.04 8.09
N GLN A 167 13.80 -0.50 6.97
CA GLN A 167 14.64 -0.56 5.77
C GLN A 167 14.82 0.83 5.13
N PHE A 168 13.83 1.72 5.21
CA PHE A 168 14.00 3.12 4.80
C PHE A 168 15.03 3.84 5.67
N ASP A 169 15.07 3.58 6.99
CA ASP A 169 16.09 4.16 7.87
C ASP A 169 17.50 3.69 7.46
N ILE A 170 17.64 2.38 7.19
CA ILE A 170 18.91 1.81 6.72
C ILE A 170 19.28 2.40 5.36
N LEU A 171 18.35 2.45 4.42
CA LEU A 171 18.58 2.98 3.08
C LEU A 171 19.04 4.44 3.15
N GLN A 172 18.37 5.27 3.93
CA GLN A 172 18.73 6.66 4.17
C GLN A 172 20.13 6.79 4.78
N ALA A 173 20.44 5.97 5.79
CA ALA A 173 21.75 6.00 6.46
C ALA A 173 22.90 5.58 5.52
N VAL A 174 22.64 4.62 4.62
CA VAL A 174 23.66 4.06 3.73
C VAL A 174 23.86 4.91 2.48
N SER A 175 22.78 5.35 1.85
CA SER A 175 22.81 6.06 0.55
C SER A 175 22.65 7.57 0.66
N GLY A 176 22.22 8.07 1.84
CA GLY A 176 21.89 9.47 2.07
C GLY A 176 20.51 9.88 1.51
N ARG A 177 19.79 8.94 0.90
CA ARG A 177 18.48 9.19 0.27
C ARG A 177 17.68 7.90 0.10
N ILE A 178 16.38 8.04 -0.14
CA ILE A 178 15.50 6.91 -0.49
C ILE A 178 15.02 6.99 -1.94
N SER A 179 14.83 8.19 -2.49
CA SER A 179 14.33 8.36 -3.85
C SER A 179 15.33 7.91 -4.90
N PHE A 180 14.83 7.25 -5.94
CA PHE A 180 15.60 6.75 -7.10
C PHE A 180 16.77 5.84 -6.76
N VAL A 181 16.82 5.29 -5.54
CA VAL A 181 17.79 4.24 -5.21
C VAL A 181 17.20 2.90 -5.60
N PRO A 182 17.85 2.14 -6.51
CA PRO A 182 17.38 0.81 -6.87
C PRO A 182 17.51 -0.15 -5.70
N VAL A 183 16.41 -0.78 -5.32
CA VAL A 183 16.35 -1.82 -4.29
C VAL A 183 15.49 -2.98 -4.78
N THR A 184 15.57 -4.12 -4.13
CA THR A 184 14.69 -5.25 -4.41
C THR A 184 13.62 -5.35 -3.33
N LEU A 185 12.36 -5.27 -3.73
CA LEU A 185 11.22 -5.58 -2.86
C LEU A 185 10.97 -7.08 -2.93
N ARG A 186 10.97 -7.75 -1.77
CA ARG A 186 10.76 -9.21 -1.65
C ARG A 186 9.53 -9.49 -0.81
N LEU A 187 8.81 -10.54 -1.20
CA LEU A 187 7.75 -11.13 -0.40
C LEU A 187 8.30 -12.40 0.28
N SER A 188 8.67 -12.25 1.56
CA SER A 188 9.35 -13.29 2.34
C SER A 188 8.38 -14.10 3.18
N PRO A 189 8.43 -15.44 3.16
CA PRO A 189 7.67 -16.26 4.07
C PRO A 189 8.22 -16.14 5.49
N ARG A 190 7.32 -16.00 6.48
CA ARG A 190 7.64 -16.01 7.90
C ARG A 190 6.66 -16.89 8.66
N GLN A 191 7.15 -17.61 9.65
CA GLN A 191 6.27 -18.31 10.59
C GLN A 191 5.81 -17.33 11.67
N ALA A 192 4.52 -17.29 11.92
CA ALA A 192 3.89 -16.55 13.01
C ALA A 192 2.95 -17.49 13.76
N THR A 193 2.70 -17.20 15.02
CA THR A 193 1.70 -17.91 15.80
C THR A 193 0.34 -17.23 15.62
N ASN A 194 -0.66 -18.00 15.23
CA ASN A 194 -2.03 -17.49 15.18
C ASN A 194 -2.52 -17.24 16.62
N PRO A 195 -2.87 -15.98 16.95
CA PRO A 195 -3.27 -15.64 18.32
C PRO A 195 -4.57 -16.31 18.78
N GLU A 196 -5.42 -16.76 17.84
CA GLU A 196 -6.71 -17.38 18.16
C GLU A 196 -6.59 -18.83 18.58
N ASN A 197 -5.64 -19.59 18.02
CA ASN A 197 -5.54 -21.02 18.23
C ASN A 197 -4.14 -21.51 18.59
N GLY A 198 -3.15 -20.62 18.71
CA GLY A 198 -1.77 -20.93 19.05
C GLY A 198 -1.01 -21.73 17.99
N LYS A 199 -1.59 -22.00 16.82
CA LYS A 199 -0.95 -22.81 15.76
C LYS A 199 0.01 -21.96 14.91
N PRO A 200 1.13 -22.52 14.45
CA PRO A 200 2.01 -21.85 13.51
C PRO A 200 1.28 -21.65 12.17
N VAL A 201 1.42 -20.44 11.63
CA VAL A 201 0.86 -20.05 10.34
C VAL A 201 1.97 -19.39 9.52
N ASN A 202 2.07 -19.72 8.25
CA ASN A 202 2.96 -19.02 7.33
C ASN A 202 2.29 -17.72 6.89
N ILE A 203 2.99 -16.62 7.11
CA ILE A 203 2.62 -15.29 6.63
C ILE A 203 3.68 -14.82 5.63
N TYR A 204 3.27 -13.95 4.70
CA TYR A 204 4.18 -13.31 3.76
C TYR A 204 4.36 -11.85 4.18
N VAL A 205 5.62 -11.42 4.24
CA VAL A 205 6.01 -10.10 4.73
C VAL A 205 6.82 -9.40 3.66
N LEU A 206 6.53 -8.12 3.44
CA LEU A 206 7.32 -7.27 2.56
C LEU A 206 8.64 -6.91 3.23
N ASP A 207 9.73 -7.16 2.51
CA ASP A 207 11.09 -6.78 2.90
C ASP A 207 11.74 -6.00 1.75
N LEU A 208 12.49 -4.94 2.05
CA LEU A 208 13.36 -4.27 1.09
C LEU A 208 14.78 -4.83 1.22
N MET A 209 15.37 -5.17 0.11
CA MET A 209 16.76 -5.63 0.05
C MET A 209 17.60 -4.60 -0.70
N ILE A 210 18.58 -4.07 -0.01
CA ILE A 210 19.59 -3.21 -0.62
C ILE A 210 20.61 -4.16 -1.26
N GLY A 211 20.60 -4.25 -2.60
CA GLY A 211 21.35 -5.24 -3.37
C GLY A 211 22.89 -5.10 -3.36
N VAL A 212 23.44 -4.36 -2.40
CA VAL A 212 24.89 -4.12 -2.24
C VAL A 212 25.35 -4.52 -0.85
N GLY A 213 26.39 -5.33 -0.80
CA GLY A 213 27.08 -5.62 0.45
C GLY A 213 27.80 -4.37 0.98
N LEU A 214 28.05 -4.33 2.29
CA LEU A 214 28.75 -3.22 2.97
C LEU A 214 30.05 -2.80 2.27
N ARG A 215 30.76 -3.75 1.65
CA ARG A 215 32.01 -3.48 0.89
C ARG A 215 31.75 -2.70 -0.41
N GLN A 216 30.55 -2.74 -0.95
CA GLN A 216 30.18 -2.11 -2.23
C GLN A 216 29.48 -0.77 -2.04
N ILE A 217 29.15 -0.38 -0.79
CA ILE A 217 28.47 0.88 -0.47
C ILE A 217 29.25 2.09 -0.99
N GLY A 218 30.59 2.04 -0.94
CA GLY A 218 31.44 3.08 -1.54
C GLY A 218 31.29 3.21 -3.06
N GLN A 219 30.78 2.18 -3.73
CA GLN A 219 30.57 2.15 -5.19
C GLN A 219 29.16 2.61 -5.58
N LEU A 220 28.25 2.77 -4.61
CA LEU A 220 26.91 3.32 -4.86
C LEU A 220 26.94 4.81 -5.24
N LYS A 221 27.98 5.54 -4.86
CA LYS A 221 28.10 6.97 -5.20
C LYS A 221 27.96 7.28 -6.70
N PRO A 222 28.50 6.49 -7.66
CA PRO A 222 28.26 6.73 -9.07
C PRO A 222 26.83 6.38 -9.54
N LEU A 223 26.14 5.42 -8.89
CA LEU A 223 24.73 5.09 -9.18
C LEU A 223 23.77 6.19 -8.72
N LEU A 224 24.22 7.07 -7.84
CA LEU A 224 23.53 8.25 -7.38
C LEU A 224 23.69 9.47 -8.32
N ALA A 225 24.08 9.27 -9.59
CA ALA A 225 24.17 10.32 -10.59
C ALA A 225 22.83 11.08 -10.80
N TYR A 226 21.73 10.47 -10.39
CA TYR A 226 20.39 11.10 -10.30
C TYR A 226 20.15 11.80 -8.96
N ALA A 227 21.21 12.08 -8.18
CA ALA A 227 21.12 12.66 -6.83
C ALA A 227 20.44 14.05 -6.74
N GLY A 228 20.11 14.67 -7.85
CA GLY A 228 19.34 15.92 -7.91
C GLY A 228 17.97 15.77 -8.57
N ALA A 229 17.58 14.55 -8.99
CA ALA A 229 16.28 14.35 -9.57
C ALA A 229 15.23 14.25 -8.44
N GLU A 230 14.35 15.23 -8.36
CA GLU A 230 13.16 15.19 -7.53
C GLU A 230 11.94 15.17 -8.43
N VAL A 231 11.05 14.23 -8.20
CA VAL A 231 9.71 14.31 -8.76
C VAL A 231 8.93 15.29 -7.90
N PRO A 232 8.35 16.35 -8.49
CA PRO A 232 7.53 17.28 -7.72
C PRO A 232 6.46 16.51 -6.94
N ALA A 233 6.32 16.82 -5.65
CA ALA A 233 5.29 16.23 -4.82
C ALA A 233 3.90 16.46 -5.46
N PRO A 234 3.01 15.47 -5.42
CA PRO A 234 1.66 15.65 -5.89
C PRO A 234 0.95 16.69 -5.01
N THR A 235 0.28 17.62 -5.65
CA THR A 235 -0.50 18.67 -4.95
C THR A 235 -1.89 18.15 -4.56
N GLU A 236 -2.34 17.08 -5.17
CA GLU A 236 -3.59 16.41 -4.80
C GLU A 236 -3.30 15.25 -3.83
N ALA A 237 -4.17 15.11 -2.82
CA ALA A 237 -4.14 13.96 -1.95
C ALA A 237 -4.25 12.67 -2.80
N LEU A 238 -3.41 11.68 -2.48
CA LEU A 238 -3.51 10.35 -3.08
C LEU A 238 -4.90 9.81 -2.74
N PRO A 239 -5.77 9.53 -3.72
CA PRO A 239 -7.06 8.98 -3.41
C PRO A 239 -6.86 7.60 -2.77
N ASP A 240 -7.45 7.40 -1.59
CA ASP A 240 -7.40 6.13 -0.87
C ASP A 240 -8.05 5.00 -1.66
N ASP A 241 -8.97 5.35 -2.57
CA ASP A 241 -9.69 4.45 -3.46
C ASP A 241 -9.46 4.82 -4.93
N LEU A 242 -8.23 4.66 -5.40
CA LEU A 242 -7.88 4.86 -6.82
C LEU A 242 -8.58 3.86 -7.75
N TYR A 243 -9.13 2.81 -7.19
CA TYR A 243 -9.65 1.69 -7.95
C TYR A 243 -11.09 1.40 -7.57
N PRO A 244 -11.93 1.08 -8.55
CA PRO A 244 -13.28 0.62 -8.29
C PRO A 244 -13.28 -0.53 -7.27
N ARG A 245 -14.26 -0.55 -6.38
CA ARG A 245 -14.40 -1.60 -5.36
C ARG A 245 -14.38 -3.02 -5.91
N SER A 246 -14.88 -3.19 -7.12
CA SER A 246 -14.84 -4.47 -7.82
C SER A 246 -13.42 -5.03 -8.01
N GLN A 247 -12.41 -4.16 -8.00
CA GLN A 247 -11.00 -4.52 -8.16
C GLN A 247 -10.22 -4.51 -6.83
N CYS A 248 -10.77 -3.92 -5.78
CA CYS A 248 -10.15 -3.97 -4.47
C CYS A 248 -10.54 -5.27 -3.77
N LEU A 249 -9.57 -6.01 -3.24
CA LEU A 249 -9.87 -7.05 -2.26
C LEU A 249 -10.53 -6.35 -1.07
N PRO A 250 -11.69 -6.82 -0.59
CA PRO A 250 -12.20 -6.37 0.68
C PRO A 250 -11.10 -6.58 1.72
N ALA A 251 -11.02 -5.68 2.70
CA ALA A 251 -10.16 -5.94 3.86
C ALA A 251 -10.46 -7.38 4.32
N PRO A 252 -9.43 -8.19 4.68
CA PRO A 252 -9.58 -9.65 4.89
C PRO A 252 -10.71 -10.07 5.83
N ASP A 253 -11.38 -9.13 6.48
CA ASP A 253 -12.46 -9.36 7.44
C ASP A 253 -13.68 -8.43 7.24
N ALA A 254 -13.84 -7.78 6.10
CA ALA A 254 -15.09 -7.09 5.81
C ALA A 254 -16.12 -8.12 5.35
N ALA A 255 -16.86 -8.70 6.31
CA ALA A 255 -18.09 -9.38 5.97
C ALA A 255 -19.06 -8.36 5.32
N PRO A 256 -19.91 -8.76 4.38
CA PRO A 256 -20.89 -7.86 3.80
C PRO A 256 -21.75 -7.29 4.95
N VAL A 257 -21.75 -5.95 5.06
CA VAL A 257 -22.75 -5.28 5.87
C VAL A 257 -24.10 -5.67 5.23
N ALA A 258 -24.94 -6.36 5.97
CA ALA A 258 -26.30 -6.57 5.57
C ALA A 258 -26.89 -5.18 5.30
N VAL A 259 -27.32 -4.96 4.10
CA VAL A 259 -28.16 -3.81 3.76
C VAL A 259 -29.50 -4.18 4.33
N ASP A 260 -29.87 -3.62 5.47
CA ASP A 260 -31.25 -3.62 5.90
C ASP A 260 -31.99 -2.70 4.93
N ASP A 261 -32.72 -3.30 4.00
CA ASP A 261 -33.76 -2.65 3.23
C ASP A 261 -34.92 -2.33 4.20
N GLU A 262 -35.05 -1.06 4.56
CA GLU A 262 -36.31 -0.40 4.96
C GLU A 262 -36.45 0.92 4.23
#